data_bbad13987594035d26edf4921fc44376
#
_entry.id   bbad13987594035d26edf4921fc44376
#
_cell.length_a   1.000
_cell.length_b   1.000
_cell.length_c   1.000
_cell.angle_alpha   90.00
_cell.angle_beta   90.00
_cell.angle_gamma   90.00
#
_symmetry.space_group_name_H-M   'P 1'
#
loop_
_entity.id
_entity.type
_entity.pdbx_description
1 polymer ?
#
loop_
_entity_poly.entity_id
_entity_poly.type
_entity_poly.pdbx_seq_one_letter_code
_entity_poly.pdbx_strand_id
1 'polypeptide(L)'
;MKENVLNTDLSGKVAVVTGAGGVLCSYFAKVLARAGAKVALLDLNYDAAKTFADEINSEGGTAVAYACNVLEKETCYAVADKIEREIGKCDILVNGAGGNNPKATTDKEYFEIGDIDADTKSFFDLDTAGVGFVFNLNFLGTLIPTQAFARQMVGREGCSVLNISSMNAYTPLTKIPAYSGAKAAISNFTQWLAVHFSKVGIRVNAIAPGFFSTKQNANLLWNSDGTPTARTGKILAATPMGRFGKTEELEGALLFLLNEKAASFITGVVLPVDGGFSAYSGV
;
A
#
# COMPACT_ATOMS: atom_id res chain seq x y z
N MET A 1 -19.23 31.66 5.04
CA MET A 1 -18.38 30.73 5.83
C MET A 1 -17.25 30.25 4.93
N LYS A 2 -16.03 30.09 5.46
CA LYS A 2 -14.95 29.45 4.68
C LYS A 2 -15.29 27.99 4.47
N GLU A 3 -15.00 27.46 3.28
CA GLU A 3 -15.16 26.05 2.95
C GLU A 3 -14.38 25.16 3.92
N ASN A 4 -14.94 24.01 4.30
CA ASN A 4 -14.23 23.05 5.15
C ASN A 4 -13.08 22.41 4.35
N VAL A 5 -11.84 22.68 4.76
CA VAL A 5 -10.62 22.19 4.10
C VAL A 5 -10.50 20.66 4.11
N LEU A 6 -11.23 19.98 4.99
CA LEU A 6 -11.23 18.50 5.05
C LEU A 6 -12.22 17.86 4.04
N ASN A 7 -13.08 18.66 3.40
CA ASN A 7 -13.92 18.16 2.32
C ASN A 7 -13.05 17.93 1.08
N THR A 8 -12.72 16.66 0.83
CA THR A 8 -11.84 16.27 -0.29
C THR A 8 -12.68 16.07 -1.53
N ASP A 9 -12.52 16.98 -2.50
CA ASP A 9 -13.08 16.88 -3.84
C ASP A 9 -11.94 16.60 -4.83
N LEU A 10 -12.01 15.45 -5.51
CA LEU A 10 -11.06 15.00 -6.52
C LEU A 10 -11.66 15.06 -7.93
N SER A 11 -12.75 15.81 -8.13
CA SER A 11 -13.38 15.99 -9.43
C SER A 11 -12.38 16.50 -10.46
N GLY A 12 -12.36 15.86 -11.63
CA GLY A 12 -11.43 16.17 -12.71
C GLY A 12 -10.03 15.58 -12.57
N LYS A 13 -9.68 14.98 -11.42
CA LYS A 13 -8.40 14.29 -11.22
C LYS A 13 -8.44 12.85 -11.75
N VAL A 14 -7.29 12.38 -12.22
CA VAL A 14 -7.06 10.98 -12.59
C VAL A 14 -6.19 10.33 -11.52
N ALA A 15 -6.72 9.29 -10.89
CA ALA A 15 -6.01 8.49 -9.90
C ALA A 15 -5.63 7.14 -10.48
N VAL A 16 -4.37 6.74 -10.29
CA VAL A 16 -3.83 5.44 -10.67
C VAL A 16 -3.52 4.65 -9.41
N VAL A 17 -4.04 3.43 -9.29
CA VAL A 17 -3.87 2.56 -8.13
C VAL A 17 -3.25 1.25 -8.58
N THR A 18 -2.04 0.91 -8.10
CA THR A 18 -1.40 -0.38 -8.36
C THR A 18 -1.75 -1.41 -7.31
N GLY A 19 -1.77 -2.70 -7.69
CA GLY A 19 -2.24 -3.78 -6.81
C GLY A 19 -3.74 -3.69 -6.52
N ALA A 20 -4.51 -3.11 -7.44
CA ALA A 20 -5.92 -2.76 -7.25
C ALA A 20 -6.87 -3.96 -7.28
N GLY A 21 -6.39 -5.15 -7.62
CA GLY A 21 -7.11 -6.42 -7.40
C GLY A 21 -7.07 -6.91 -5.94
N GLY A 22 -6.22 -6.30 -5.10
CA GLY A 22 -6.13 -6.62 -3.67
C GLY A 22 -7.14 -5.84 -2.82
N VAL A 23 -7.43 -6.35 -1.60
CA VAL A 23 -8.50 -5.83 -0.73
C VAL A 23 -8.32 -4.35 -0.36
N LEU A 24 -7.11 -3.93 0.05
CA LEU A 24 -6.90 -2.54 0.48
C LEU A 24 -6.92 -1.58 -0.71
N CYS A 25 -6.28 -1.94 -1.81
CA CYS A 25 -6.16 -1.04 -2.96
C CYS A 25 -7.45 -0.95 -3.77
N SER A 26 -8.26 -2.02 -3.84
CA SER A 26 -9.61 -1.93 -4.40
C SER A 26 -10.51 -1.01 -3.58
N TYR A 27 -10.39 -1.05 -2.25
CA TYR A 27 -11.10 -0.11 -1.38
C TYR A 27 -10.65 1.33 -1.61
N PHE A 28 -9.33 1.58 -1.71
CA PHE A 28 -8.81 2.91 -2.03
C PHE A 28 -9.32 3.42 -3.37
N ALA A 29 -9.38 2.56 -4.39
CA ALA A 29 -9.94 2.91 -5.69
C ALA A 29 -11.41 3.36 -5.57
N LYS A 30 -12.24 2.65 -4.78
CA LYS A 30 -13.62 3.03 -4.51
C LYS A 30 -13.73 4.38 -3.79
N VAL A 31 -12.87 4.62 -2.78
CA VAL A 31 -12.83 5.89 -2.04
C VAL A 31 -12.49 7.05 -2.97
N LEU A 32 -11.47 6.89 -3.82
CA LEU A 32 -11.05 7.91 -4.77
C LEU A 32 -12.14 8.22 -5.80
N ALA A 33 -12.84 7.19 -6.29
CA ALA A 33 -13.97 7.36 -7.22
C ALA A 33 -15.15 8.09 -6.55
N ARG A 34 -15.49 7.74 -5.28
CA ARG A 34 -16.51 8.45 -4.51
C ARG A 34 -16.15 9.91 -4.24
N ALA A 35 -14.87 10.23 -4.14
CA ALA A 35 -14.37 11.59 -4.04
C ALA A 35 -14.34 12.34 -5.39
N GLY A 36 -14.79 11.72 -6.50
CA GLY A 36 -14.93 12.32 -7.81
C GLY A 36 -13.79 12.07 -8.80
N ALA A 37 -12.77 11.32 -8.43
CA ALA A 37 -11.68 11.00 -9.35
C ALA A 37 -12.10 9.97 -10.41
N LYS A 38 -11.51 10.06 -11.61
CA LYS A 38 -11.46 8.94 -12.55
C LYS A 38 -10.34 8.01 -12.11
N VAL A 39 -10.62 6.71 -11.97
CA VAL A 39 -9.65 5.77 -11.38
C VAL A 39 -9.19 4.72 -12.38
N ALA A 40 -7.88 4.60 -12.56
CA ALA A 40 -7.24 3.50 -13.25
C ALA A 40 -6.81 2.42 -12.23
N LEU A 41 -7.37 1.24 -12.33
CA LEU A 41 -7.06 0.08 -11.48
C LEU A 41 -6.04 -0.81 -12.19
N LEU A 42 -4.81 -0.86 -11.68
CA LEU A 42 -3.73 -1.64 -12.24
C LEU A 42 -3.46 -2.88 -11.38
N ASP A 43 -3.48 -4.04 -12.00
CA ASP A 43 -3.10 -5.29 -11.33
C ASP A 43 -2.50 -6.28 -12.35
N LEU A 44 -1.68 -7.21 -11.85
CA LEU A 44 -1.22 -8.35 -12.63
C LEU A 44 -2.41 -9.26 -13.00
N ASN A 45 -3.36 -9.41 -12.06
CA ASN A 45 -4.63 -10.09 -12.26
C ASN A 45 -5.68 -9.07 -12.77
N TYR A 46 -5.76 -8.96 -14.10
CA TYR A 46 -6.71 -8.07 -14.78
C TYR A 46 -8.17 -8.30 -14.35
N ASP A 47 -8.60 -9.55 -14.24
CA ASP A 47 -9.99 -9.89 -13.93
C ASP A 47 -10.40 -9.43 -12.52
N ALA A 48 -9.47 -9.54 -11.55
CA ALA A 48 -9.69 -9.00 -10.22
C ALA A 48 -9.84 -7.47 -10.24
N ALA A 49 -8.95 -6.76 -10.93
CA ALA A 49 -9.05 -5.31 -11.07
C ALA A 49 -10.33 -4.89 -11.82
N LYS A 50 -10.71 -5.64 -12.87
CA LYS A 50 -11.92 -5.39 -13.64
C LYS A 50 -13.20 -5.55 -12.82
N THR A 51 -13.27 -6.55 -11.96
CA THR A 51 -14.40 -6.74 -11.06
C THR A 51 -14.65 -5.47 -10.20
N PHE A 52 -13.59 -4.91 -9.62
CA PHE A 52 -13.72 -3.70 -8.81
C PHE A 52 -13.99 -2.44 -9.65
N ALA A 53 -13.46 -2.35 -10.86
CA ALA A 53 -13.78 -1.26 -11.78
C ALA A 53 -15.26 -1.30 -12.17
N ASP A 54 -15.81 -2.48 -12.47
CA ASP A 54 -17.23 -2.66 -12.79
C ASP A 54 -18.13 -2.30 -11.59
N GLU A 55 -17.74 -2.68 -10.37
CA GLU A 55 -18.45 -2.27 -9.13
C GLU A 55 -18.47 -0.75 -8.98
N ILE A 56 -17.33 -0.06 -9.12
CA ILE A 56 -17.23 1.40 -9.05
C ILE A 56 -18.15 2.06 -10.09
N ASN A 57 -18.14 1.56 -11.33
CA ASN A 57 -18.96 2.09 -12.41
C ASN A 57 -20.46 1.86 -12.15
N SER A 58 -20.82 0.72 -11.57
CA SER A 58 -22.22 0.43 -11.19
C SER A 58 -22.75 1.35 -10.08
N GLU A 59 -21.86 1.86 -9.23
CA GLU A 59 -22.16 2.83 -8.16
C GLU A 59 -22.12 4.29 -8.66
N GLY A 60 -21.93 4.53 -9.98
CA GLY A 60 -21.91 5.86 -10.59
C GLY A 60 -20.56 6.55 -10.62
N GLY A 61 -19.48 5.86 -10.23
CA GLY A 61 -18.11 6.34 -10.39
C GLY A 61 -17.57 6.18 -11.81
N THR A 62 -16.29 6.48 -12.01
CA THR A 62 -15.58 6.26 -13.29
C THR A 62 -14.31 5.49 -13.03
N ALA A 63 -14.24 4.26 -13.51
CA ALA A 63 -13.08 3.38 -13.29
C ALA A 63 -12.78 2.51 -14.52
N VAL A 64 -11.49 2.30 -14.80
CA VAL A 64 -11.01 1.43 -15.88
C VAL A 64 -9.91 0.52 -15.34
N ALA A 65 -9.99 -0.77 -15.66
CA ALA A 65 -8.98 -1.75 -15.27
C ALA A 65 -7.90 -1.92 -16.35
N TYR A 66 -6.67 -2.15 -15.91
CA TYR A 66 -5.52 -2.40 -16.79
C TYR A 66 -4.68 -3.55 -16.24
N ALA A 67 -4.32 -4.50 -17.12
CA ALA A 67 -3.29 -5.48 -16.79
C ALA A 67 -1.93 -4.78 -16.73
N CYS A 68 -1.23 -4.90 -15.61
CA CYS A 68 0.07 -4.26 -15.43
C CYS A 68 0.96 -5.09 -14.50
N ASN A 69 2.10 -5.55 -15.01
CA ASN A 69 3.17 -6.06 -14.17
C ASN A 69 4.04 -4.89 -13.72
N VAL A 70 3.94 -4.52 -12.45
CA VAL A 70 4.70 -3.39 -11.86
C VAL A 70 6.22 -3.61 -11.84
N LEU A 71 6.69 -4.82 -12.11
CA LEU A 71 8.12 -5.15 -12.22
C LEU A 71 8.67 -5.02 -13.64
N GLU A 72 7.80 -4.79 -14.63
CA GLU A 72 8.17 -4.64 -16.04
C GLU A 72 8.05 -3.16 -16.44
N LYS A 73 9.19 -2.54 -16.65
CA LYS A 73 9.26 -1.11 -16.97
C LYS A 73 8.46 -0.76 -18.23
N GLU A 74 8.65 -1.52 -19.28
CA GLU A 74 7.99 -1.34 -20.58
C GLU A 74 6.47 -1.41 -20.45
N THR A 75 5.97 -2.38 -19.68
CA THR A 75 4.53 -2.53 -19.40
C THR A 75 3.99 -1.31 -18.64
N CYS A 76 4.69 -0.84 -17.60
CA CYS A 76 4.27 0.33 -16.83
C CYS A 76 4.20 1.59 -17.70
N TYR A 77 5.17 1.82 -18.58
CA TYR A 77 5.19 2.98 -19.48
C TYR A 77 4.08 2.88 -20.54
N ALA A 78 3.91 1.71 -21.17
CA ALA A 78 2.85 1.50 -22.14
C ALA A 78 1.44 1.70 -21.54
N VAL A 79 1.23 1.22 -20.29
CA VAL A 79 -0.03 1.42 -19.58
C VAL A 79 -0.22 2.89 -19.19
N ALA A 80 0.85 3.60 -18.78
CA ALA A 80 0.77 5.03 -18.47
C ALA A 80 0.36 5.85 -19.70
N ASP A 81 0.94 5.57 -20.87
CA ASP A 81 0.58 6.22 -22.14
C ASP A 81 -0.86 5.87 -22.56
N LYS A 82 -1.32 4.66 -22.31
CA LYS A 82 -2.70 4.22 -22.59
C LYS A 82 -3.69 4.97 -21.71
N ILE A 83 -3.45 5.06 -20.41
CA ILE A 83 -4.28 5.78 -19.44
C ILE A 83 -4.37 7.26 -19.81
N GLU A 84 -3.26 7.91 -20.18
CA GLU A 84 -3.26 9.31 -20.60
C GLU A 84 -4.20 9.55 -21.77
N ARG A 85 -4.21 8.65 -22.76
CA ARG A 85 -5.10 8.76 -23.93
C ARG A 85 -6.57 8.49 -23.62
N GLU A 86 -6.86 7.54 -22.71
CA GLU A 86 -8.22 7.05 -22.46
C GLU A 86 -8.98 7.85 -21.41
N ILE A 87 -8.30 8.24 -20.32
CA ILE A 87 -8.96 8.89 -19.17
C ILE A 87 -8.27 10.19 -18.71
N GLY A 88 -7.02 10.43 -19.13
CA GLY A 88 -6.26 11.65 -18.85
C GLY A 88 -4.94 11.43 -18.15
N LYS A 89 -4.18 12.52 -17.97
CA LYS A 89 -2.89 12.51 -17.27
C LYS A 89 -3.06 12.17 -15.80
N CYS A 90 -2.16 11.35 -15.28
CA CYS A 90 -2.14 10.99 -13.86
C CYS A 90 -1.93 12.22 -12.98
N ASP A 91 -2.81 12.45 -12.02
CA ASP A 91 -2.70 13.45 -10.94
C ASP A 91 -2.32 12.81 -9.61
N ILE A 92 -2.79 11.59 -9.38
CA ILE A 92 -2.62 10.86 -8.14
C ILE A 92 -2.13 9.45 -8.48
N LEU A 93 -1.00 9.05 -7.86
CA LEU A 93 -0.50 7.68 -7.94
C LEU A 93 -0.52 7.04 -6.55
N VAL A 94 -1.24 5.93 -6.40
CA VAL A 94 -1.22 5.09 -5.19
C VAL A 94 -0.44 3.82 -5.49
N ASN A 95 0.76 3.70 -4.94
CA ASN A 95 1.59 2.51 -5.06
C ASN A 95 1.24 1.51 -3.97
N GLY A 96 0.40 0.54 -4.30
CA GLY A 96 -0.09 -0.46 -3.36
C GLY A 96 0.26 -1.91 -3.71
N ALA A 97 0.85 -2.16 -4.89
CA ALA A 97 1.35 -3.47 -5.23
C ALA A 97 2.45 -3.90 -4.25
N GLY A 98 2.31 -5.07 -3.66
CA GLY A 98 3.24 -5.57 -2.65
C GLY A 98 2.77 -6.86 -2.00
N GLY A 99 3.64 -7.47 -1.23
CA GLY A 99 3.32 -8.71 -0.51
C GLY A 99 4.54 -9.38 0.08
N ASN A 100 4.30 -10.46 0.82
CA ASN A 100 5.34 -11.33 1.37
C ASN A 100 5.47 -12.61 0.55
N ASN A 101 6.50 -13.42 0.84
CA ASN A 101 6.72 -14.72 0.23
C ASN A 101 7.03 -15.77 1.32
N PRO A 102 6.35 -16.93 1.32
CA PRO A 102 6.63 -18.00 2.28
C PRO A 102 8.08 -18.49 2.29
N LYS A 103 8.79 -18.40 1.16
CA LYS A 103 10.20 -18.76 1.06
C LYS A 103 11.13 -17.80 1.82
N ALA A 104 10.67 -16.56 2.06
CA ALA A 104 11.37 -15.53 2.84
C ALA A 104 10.83 -15.39 4.28
N THR A 105 10.23 -16.46 4.82
CA THR A 105 9.56 -16.48 6.13
C THR A 105 10.13 -17.62 6.97
N THR A 106 10.49 -17.36 8.23
CA THR A 106 10.94 -18.39 9.18
C THR A 106 9.75 -19.07 9.86
N ASP A 107 9.94 -20.31 10.35
CA ASP A 107 8.87 -21.03 11.05
C ASP A 107 8.69 -20.57 12.50
N LYS A 108 9.81 -20.24 13.19
CA LYS A 108 9.82 -19.76 14.57
C LYS A 108 10.06 -18.26 14.66
N GLU A 109 9.64 -17.67 15.78
CA GLU A 109 9.89 -16.25 16.11
C GLU A 109 11.32 -16.03 16.64
N TYR A 110 11.81 -16.99 17.42
CA TYR A 110 13.14 -17.00 18.02
C TYR A 110 13.90 -18.21 17.51
N PHE A 111 15.17 -18.04 17.28
CA PHE A 111 16.10 -19.13 16.99
C PHE A 111 16.64 -19.68 18.30
N GLU A 112 16.59 -21.01 18.47
CA GLU A 112 17.10 -21.73 19.61
C GLU A 112 18.28 -22.63 19.22
N ILE A 113 19.18 -22.95 20.14
CA ILE A 113 20.41 -23.73 19.83
C ILE A 113 20.09 -25.06 19.13
N GLY A 114 19.00 -25.72 19.52
CA GLY A 114 18.58 -27.00 18.90
C GLY A 114 17.98 -26.86 17.50
N ASP A 115 17.72 -25.67 17.03
CA ASP A 115 17.11 -25.45 15.70
C ASP A 115 18.12 -25.63 14.58
N ILE A 116 19.43 -25.61 14.86
CA ILE A 116 20.46 -25.75 13.84
C ILE A 116 20.40 -27.13 13.14
N ASP A 117 19.96 -28.16 13.86
CA ASP A 117 19.88 -29.55 13.39
C ASP A 117 18.40 -30.00 13.24
N ALA A 118 17.42 -29.11 13.43
CA ALA A 118 16.01 -29.43 13.37
C ALA A 118 15.44 -29.23 11.94
N ASP A 119 14.40 -29.97 11.61
CA ASP A 119 13.60 -29.76 10.38
C ASP A 119 12.64 -28.56 10.57
N THR A 120 13.25 -27.38 10.74
CA THR A 120 12.55 -26.12 11.01
C THR A 120 13.23 -25.03 10.21
N LYS A 121 12.47 -24.35 9.36
CA LYS A 121 13.02 -23.27 8.53
C LYS A 121 13.40 -22.07 9.40
N SER A 122 14.69 -21.85 9.54
CA SER A 122 15.32 -20.79 10.32
C SER A 122 15.81 -19.63 9.44
N PHE A 123 16.57 -18.71 10.02
CA PHE A 123 17.27 -17.67 9.28
C PHE A 123 18.22 -18.23 8.20
N PHE A 124 18.88 -19.35 8.50
CA PHE A 124 19.87 -19.98 7.62
C PHE A 124 19.23 -20.64 6.38
N ASP A 125 17.92 -20.90 6.43
CA ASP A 125 17.16 -21.58 5.38
C ASP A 125 16.33 -20.61 4.51
N LEU A 126 16.44 -19.30 4.77
CA LEU A 126 15.74 -18.30 3.97
C LEU A 126 16.25 -18.34 2.52
N ASP A 127 15.32 -18.57 1.59
CA ASP A 127 15.61 -18.59 0.15
C ASP A 127 15.93 -17.18 -0.34
N THR A 128 17.15 -16.98 -0.83
CA THR A 128 17.59 -15.67 -1.37
C THR A 128 16.76 -15.21 -2.56
N ALA A 129 16.26 -16.14 -3.40
CA ALA A 129 15.34 -15.79 -4.49
C ALA A 129 13.98 -15.34 -3.96
N GLY A 130 13.48 -15.97 -2.87
CA GLY A 130 12.28 -15.54 -2.16
C GLY A 130 12.45 -14.16 -1.52
N VAL A 131 13.60 -13.90 -0.90
CA VAL A 131 13.95 -12.57 -0.36
C VAL A 131 13.98 -11.53 -1.50
N GLY A 132 14.70 -11.84 -2.60
CA GLY A 132 14.76 -10.98 -3.77
C GLY A 132 13.38 -10.67 -4.37
N PHE A 133 12.50 -11.67 -4.45
CA PHE A 133 11.12 -11.47 -4.89
C PHE A 133 10.38 -10.46 -4.01
N VAL A 134 10.48 -10.56 -2.67
CA VAL A 134 9.83 -9.64 -1.74
C VAL A 134 10.33 -8.21 -1.92
N PHE A 135 11.66 -8.03 -2.01
CA PHE A 135 12.24 -6.70 -2.25
C PHE A 135 11.84 -6.15 -3.61
N ASN A 136 11.92 -6.94 -4.66
CA ASN A 136 11.52 -6.50 -6.00
C ASN A 136 10.05 -6.10 -6.03
N LEU A 137 9.14 -6.96 -5.55
CA LEU A 137 7.71 -6.67 -5.59
C LEU A 137 7.35 -5.40 -4.80
N ASN A 138 7.91 -5.22 -3.60
CA ASN A 138 7.57 -4.07 -2.78
C ASN A 138 8.32 -2.81 -3.22
N PHE A 139 9.64 -2.86 -3.40
CA PHE A 139 10.44 -1.67 -3.69
C PHE A 139 10.45 -1.31 -5.18
N LEU A 140 10.83 -2.23 -6.08
CA LEU A 140 10.79 -1.95 -7.52
C LEU A 140 9.36 -1.78 -8.01
N GLY A 141 8.40 -2.53 -7.46
CA GLY A 141 6.97 -2.37 -7.74
C GLY A 141 6.37 -1.03 -7.26
N THR A 142 7.10 -0.26 -6.45
CA THR A 142 6.81 1.14 -6.11
C THR A 142 7.59 2.10 -7.02
N LEU A 143 8.87 1.83 -7.24
CA LEU A 143 9.79 2.69 -8.01
C LEU A 143 9.40 2.78 -9.48
N ILE A 144 9.18 1.64 -10.14
CA ILE A 144 8.92 1.59 -11.60
C ILE A 144 7.61 2.30 -11.98
N PRO A 145 6.45 2.04 -11.32
CA PRO A 145 5.25 2.83 -11.59
C PRO A 145 5.44 4.30 -11.30
N THR A 146 6.19 4.66 -10.24
CA THR A 146 6.49 6.07 -9.96
C THR A 146 7.27 6.71 -11.10
N GLN A 147 8.26 6.02 -11.67
CA GLN A 147 8.99 6.51 -12.85
C GLN A 147 8.07 6.74 -14.06
N ALA A 148 7.12 5.84 -14.30
CA ALA A 148 6.22 5.92 -15.44
C ALA A 148 5.20 7.06 -15.28
N PHE A 149 4.52 7.13 -14.14
CA PHE A 149 3.39 8.03 -13.93
C PHE A 149 3.80 9.43 -13.45
N ALA A 150 4.85 9.57 -12.62
CA ALA A 150 5.27 10.88 -12.14
C ALA A 150 5.80 11.80 -13.27
N ARG A 151 6.23 11.25 -14.40
CA ARG A 151 6.58 12.06 -15.58
C ARG A 151 5.40 12.90 -16.09
N GLN A 152 4.17 12.39 -15.97
CA GLN A 152 2.96 13.11 -16.36
C GLN A 152 2.59 14.21 -15.35
N MET A 153 3.13 14.15 -14.13
CA MET A 153 2.85 15.07 -13.02
C MET A 153 3.79 16.29 -12.99
N VAL A 154 5.00 16.16 -13.56
CA VAL A 154 6.04 17.21 -13.49
C VAL A 154 5.52 18.54 -14.02
N GLY A 155 5.66 19.61 -13.21
CA GLY A 155 5.23 20.96 -13.53
C GLY A 155 3.74 21.21 -13.41
N ARG A 156 2.98 20.26 -12.84
CA ARG A 156 1.55 20.40 -12.57
C ARG A 156 1.31 20.47 -11.07
N GLU A 157 0.52 21.44 -10.64
CA GLU A 157 0.15 21.60 -9.23
C GLU A 157 -0.90 20.58 -8.80
N GLY A 158 -0.93 20.27 -7.49
CA GLY A 158 -1.91 19.37 -6.90
C GLY A 158 -1.70 17.89 -7.23
N CYS A 159 -0.53 17.53 -7.76
CA CYS A 159 -0.17 16.13 -7.99
C CYS A 159 0.39 15.47 -6.72
N SER A 160 0.07 14.19 -6.52
CA SER A 160 0.49 13.46 -5.32
C SER A 160 0.81 12.00 -5.59
N VAL A 161 1.89 11.52 -5.01
CA VAL A 161 2.24 10.09 -4.92
C VAL A 161 2.01 9.64 -3.49
N LEU A 162 1.25 8.56 -3.32
CA LEU A 162 1.00 7.92 -2.04
C LEU A 162 1.52 6.47 -2.08
N ASN A 163 2.50 6.17 -1.25
CA ASN A 163 3.06 4.83 -1.14
C ASN A 163 2.40 4.07 0.01
N ILE A 164 2.18 2.78 -0.17
CA ILE A 164 1.69 1.91 0.91
C ILE A 164 2.89 1.20 1.56
N SER A 165 3.32 1.78 2.68
CA SER A 165 4.33 1.19 3.57
C SER A 165 3.68 0.14 4.48
N SER A 166 4.12 0.03 5.71
CA SER A 166 3.56 -0.83 6.76
C SER A 166 4.09 -0.37 8.12
N MET A 167 3.38 -0.66 9.20
CA MET A 167 3.93 -0.52 10.57
C MET A 167 5.21 -1.37 10.75
N ASN A 168 5.42 -2.40 9.91
CA ASN A 168 6.66 -3.21 9.90
C ASN A 168 7.91 -2.40 9.52
N ALA A 169 7.74 -1.23 8.91
CA ALA A 169 8.85 -0.31 8.65
C ALA A 169 9.38 0.36 9.93
N TYR A 170 8.57 0.43 10.97
CA TYR A 170 8.92 0.99 12.29
C TYR A 170 9.30 -0.12 13.28
N THR A 171 8.46 -1.15 13.37
CA THR A 171 8.61 -2.27 14.29
C THR A 171 8.59 -3.56 13.49
N PRO A 172 9.76 -4.15 13.17
CA PRO A 172 9.81 -5.34 12.33
C PRO A 172 9.11 -6.50 13.01
N LEU A 173 8.20 -7.16 12.31
CA LEU A 173 7.58 -8.38 12.81
C LEU A 173 8.56 -9.55 12.76
N THR A 174 8.43 -10.44 13.74
CA THR A 174 9.08 -11.73 13.72
C THR A 174 8.73 -12.53 12.47
N LYS A 175 9.57 -13.47 12.06
CA LYS A 175 9.40 -14.41 10.94
C LYS A 175 9.51 -13.81 9.53
N ILE A 176 9.32 -12.51 9.29
CA ILE A 176 9.23 -11.91 7.95
C ILE A 176 10.25 -10.78 7.72
N PRO A 177 11.57 -11.07 7.85
CA PRO A 177 12.60 -10.03 7.79
C PRO A 177 12.65 -9.33 6.43
N ALA A 178 12.46 -10.06 5.34
CA ALA A 178 12.48 -9.49 3.99
C ALA A 178 11.34 -8.48 3.77
N TYR A 179 10.13 -8.80 4.22
CA TYR A 179 8.98 -7.88 4.10
C TYR A 179 9.18 -6.62 4.93
N SER A 180 9.61 -6.76 6.18
CA SER A 180 9.89 -5.61 7.06
C SER A 180 10.97 -4.71 6.47
N GLY A 181 12.07 -5.28 5.99
CA GLY A 181 13.15 -4.55 5.32
C GLY A 181 12.68 -3.83 4.05
N ALA A 182 11.89 -4.50 3.21
CA ALA A 182 11.34 -3.90 2.00
C ALA A 182 10.37 -2.73 2.30
N LYS A 183 9.54 -2.84 3.36
CA LYS A 183 8.64 -1.75 3.78
C LYS A 183 9.40 -0.58 4.41
N ALA A 184 10.49 -0.84 5.13
CA ALA A 184 11.40 0.20 5.60
C ALA A 184 12.06 0.94 4.41
N ALA A 185 12.46 0.22 3.37
CA ALA A 185 12.98 0.82 2.14
C ALA A 185 11.96 1.73 1.44
N ILE A 186 10.68 1.35 1.39
CA ILE A 186 9.59 2.21 0.86
C ILE A 186 9.46 3.49 1.70
N SER A 187 9.52 3.41 3.03
CA SER A 187 9.43 4.57 3.91
C SER A 187 10.59 5.55 3.67
N ASN A 188 11.82 5.04 3.57
CA ASN A 188 12.99 5.86 3.26
C ASN A 188 12.90 6.46 1.84
N PHE A 189 12.50 5.66 0.85
CA PHE A 189 12.30 6.12 -0.53
C PHE A 189 11.23 7.21 -0.64
N THR A 190 10.15 7.13 0.13
CA THR A 190 9.11 8.16 0.22
C THR A 190 9.71 9.50 0.64
N GLN A 191 10.57 9.51 1.67
CA GLN A 191 11.24 10.72 2.16
C GLN A 191 12.21 11.29 1.13
N TRP A 192 13.03 10.44 0.53
CA TRP A 192 13.95 10.85 -0.53
C TRP A 192 13.22 11.46 -1.73
N LEU A 193 12.16 10.79 -2.18
CA LEU A 193 11.38 11.21 -3.35
C LEU A 193 10.61 12.52 -3.09
N ALA A 194 10.13 12.73 -1.86
CA ALA A 194 9.47 13.97 -1.45
C ALA A 194 10.39 15.17 -1.60
N VAL A 195 11.66 15.03 -1.20
CA VAL A 195 12.67 16.07 -1.37
C VAL A 195 13.01 16.25 -2.87
N HIS A 196 13.19 15.15 -3.58
CA HIS A 196 13.57 15.17 -5.00
C HIS A 196 12.51 15.86 -5.87
N PHE A 197 11.22 15.67 -5.59
CA PHE A 197 10.11 16.25 -6.34
C PHE A 197 9.56 17.58 -5.77
N SER A 198 10.13 18.09 -4.69
CA SER A 198 9.61 19.26 -3.98
C SER A 198 9.46 20.52 -4.83
N LYS A 199 10.25 20.65 -5.90
CA LYS A 199 10.27 21.84 -6.76
C LYS A 199 9.48 21.70 -8.07
N VAL A 200 8.80 20.57 -8.27
CA VAL A 200 8.09 20.26 -9.53
C VAL A 200 6.59 20.01 -9.33
N GLY A 201 6.03 20.43 -8.19
CA GLY A 201 4.59 20.38 -7.92
C GLY A 201 4.06 19.03 -7.45
N ILE A 202 4.93 18.07 -7.07
CA ILE A 202 4.52 16.73 -6.66
C ILE A 202 4.80 16.52 -5.17
N ARG A 203 3.77 16.23 -4.38
CA ARG A 203 3.93 15.77 -2.99
C ARG A 203 4.06 14.26 -2.95
N VAL A 204 4.88 13.74 -2.06
CA VAL A 204 5.08 12.29 -1.89
C VAL A 204 4.96 11.94 -0.42
N ASN A 205 4.00 11.09 -0.08
CA ASN A 205 3.75 10.63 1.29
C ASN A 205 3.48 9.12 1.30
N ALA A 206 3.39 8.55 2.48
CA ALA A 206 3.00 7.15 2.65
C ALA A 206 2.01 6.97 3.80
N ILE A 207 1.18 5.93 3.69
CA ILE A 207 0.44 5.34 4.81
C ILE A 207 1.16 4.06 5.23
N ALA A 208 1.26 3.83 6.53
CA ALA A 208 1.81 2.62 7.12
C ALA A 208 0.71 1.86 7.89
N PRO A 209 -0.08 1.00 7.21
CA PRO A 209 -1.13 0.24 7.85
C PRO A 209 -0.57 -0.73 8.89
N GLY A 210 -1.31 -0.89 10.00
CA GLY A 210 -1.12 -1.94 10.98
C GLY A 210 -1.81 -3.24 10.57
N PHE A 211 -2.44 -3.90 11.53
CA PHE A 211 -3.21 -5.11 11.27
C PHE A 211 -4.68 -4.79 10.99
N PHE A 212 -5.12 -5.13 9.78
CA PHE A 212 -6.49 -5.02 9.32
C PHE A 212 -7.08 -6.41 9.08
N SER A 213 -8.27 -6.67 9.61
CA SER A 213 -8.98 -7.91 9.34
C SER A 213 -9.65 -7.82 7.97
N THR A 214 -9.29 -8.72 7.07
CA THR A 214 -9.81 -8.79 5.71
C THR A 214 -10.20 -10.22 5.36
N LYS A 215 -11.02 -10.40 4.32
CA LYS A 215 -11.36 -11.74 3.82
C LYS A 215 -10.12 -12.55 3.41
N GLN A 216 -9.07 -11.89 2.93
CA GLN A 216 -7.83 -12.56 2.50
C GLN A 216 -7.03 -13.17 3.66
N ASN A 217 -7.06 -12.57 4.85
CA ASN A 217 -6.28 -13.02 6.00
C ASN A 217 -7.13 -13.68 7.10
N ALA A 218 -8.44 -13.83 6.88
CA ALA A 218 -9.35 -14.39 7.86
C ALA A 218 -8.88 -15.76 8.42
N ASN A 219 -8.43 -16.66 7.53
CA ASN A 219 -7.95 -18.00 7.93
C ASN A 219 -6.63 -17.97 8.73
N LEU A 220 -5.86 -16.88 8.69
CA LEU A 220 -4.67 -16.69 9.50
C LEU A 220 -4.98 -16.13 10.89
N LEU A 221 -6.16 -15.51 11.02
CA LEU A 221 -6.57 -14.79 12.22
C LEU A 221 -7.58 -15.57 13.05
N TRP A 222 -8.44 -16.36 12.41
CA TRP A 222 -9.56 -17.04 13.03
C TRP A 222 -9.53 -18.53 12.73
N ASN A 223 -9.78 -19.35 13.76
CA ASN A 223 -10.00 -20.78 13.62
C ASN A 223 -11.37 -21.04 12.94
N SER A 224 -11.58 -22.26 12.48
CA SER A 224 -12.84 -22.67 11.84
C SER A 224 -14.08 -22.53 12.74
N ASP A 225 -13.90 -22.54 14.06
CA ASP A 225 -14.94 -22.34 15.07
C ASP A 225 -15.17 -20.85 15.42
N GLY A 226 -14.46 -19.92 14.74
CA GLY A 226 -14.54 -18.48 14.97
C GLY A 226 -13.70 -17.97 16.15
N THR A 227 -12.98 -18.84 16.84
CA THR A 227 -12.06 -18.41 17.90
C THR A 227 -10.78 -17.79 17.32
N PRO A 228 -10.13 -16.86 18.04
CA PRO A 228 -8.87 -16.27 17.57
C PRO A 228 -7.74 -17.30 17.58
N THR A 229 -6.89 -17.27 16.53
CA THR A 229 -5.65 -18.05 16.52
C THR A 229 -4.65 -17.50 17.54
N ALA A 230 -3.65 -18.30 17.93
CA ALA A 230 -2.55 -17.84 18.80
C ALA A 230 -1.86 -16.58 18.22
N ARG A 231 -1.75 -16.49 16.90
CA ARG A 231 -1.23 -15.29 16.20
C ARG A 231 -2.11 -14.07 16.47
N THR A 232 -3.42 -14.21 16.39
CA THR A 232 -4.38 -13.14 16.69
C THR A 232 -4.23 -12.65 18.13
N GLY A 233 -4.11 -13.56 19.10
CA GLY A 233 -3.89 -13.21 20.50
C GLY A 233 -2.65 -12.33 20.67
N LYS A 234 -1.52 -12.69 20.04
CA LYS A 234 -0.28 -11.90 20.09
C LYS A 234 -0.44 -10.52 19.44
N ILE A 235 -1.09 -10.44 18.28
CA ILE A 235 -1.35 -9.18 17.58
C ILE A 235 -2.18 -8.25 18.45
N LEU A 236 -3.28 -8.75 19.02
CA LEU A 236 -4.19 -7.93 19.83
C LEU A 236 -3.53 -7.49 21.14
N ALA A 237 -2.72 -8.34 21.77
CA ALA A 237 -1.96 -7.99 22.97
C ALA A 237 -0.90 -6.89 22.70
N ALA A 238 -0.33 -6.86 21.50
CA ALA A 238 0.64 -5.86 21.09
C ALA A 238 0.01 -4.60 20.44
N THR A 239 -1.31 -4.58 20.23
CA THR A 239 -2.04 -3.43 19.69
C THR A 239 -2.76 -2.71 20.83
N PRO A 240 -2.36 -1.49 21.25
CA PRO A 240 -2.98 -0.79 22.38
C PRO A 240 -4.49 -0.60 22.27
N MET A 241 -5.03 -0.39 21.05
CA MET A 241 -6.48 -0.32 20.84
C MET A 241 -7.19 -1.67 20.97
N GLY A 242 -6.49 -2.79 21.16
CA GLY A 242 -7.03 -4.11 21.44
C GLY A 242 -7.89 -4.74 20.35
N ARG A 243 -7.78 -4.25 19.11
CA ARG A 243 -8.58 -4.72 17.97
C ARG A 243 -7.84 -4.59 16.64
N PHE A 244 -8.31 -5.28 15.63
CA PHE A 244 -7.92 -5.02 14.24
C PHE A 244 -8.54 -3.73 13.74
N GLY A 245 -7.84 -3.06 12.81
CA GLY A 245 -8.42 -1.98 12.02
C GLY A 245 -9.44 -2.52 11.01
N LYS A 246 -10.41 -1.69 10.66
CA LYS A 246 -11.31 -1.89 9.52
C LYS A 246 -10.77 -1.11 8.33
N THR A 247 -10.96 -1.62 7.12
CA THR A 247 -10.46 -1.00 5.88
C THR A 247 -10.90 0.47 5.77
N GLU A 248 -12.12 0.78 6.24
CA GLU A 248 -12.72 2.10 6.25
C GLU A 248 -11.94 3.12 7.10
N GLU A 249 -11.19 2.65 8.10
CA GLU A 249 -10.39 3.52 8.97
C GLU A 249 -9.12 4.06 8.28
N LEU A 250 -8.78 3.55 7.09
CA LEU A 250 -7.71 4.09 6.24
C LEU A 250 -8.20 5.25 5.34
N GLU A 251 -9.51 5.39 5.14
CA GLU A 251 -10.11 6.39 4.23
C GLU A 251 -9.72 7.82 4.61
N GLY A 252 -9.81 8.15 5.89
CA GLY A 252 -9.46 9.48 6.39
C GLY A 252 -8.00 9.85 6.12
N ALA A 253 -7.07 8.92 6.35
CA ALA A 253 -5.66 9.12 6.08
C ALA A 253 -5.36 9.27 4.58
N LEU A 254 -5.99 8.42 3.75
CA LEU A 254 -5.90 8.47 2.29
C LEU A 254 -6.35 9.84 1.77
N LEU A 255 -7.58 10.23 2.07
CA LEU A 255 -8.17 11.47 1.57
C LEU A 255 -7.44 12.71 2.10
N PHE A 256 -7.04 12.71 3.37
CA PHE A 256 -6.27 13.82 3.95
C PHE A 256 -4.94 14.03 3.22
N LEU A 257 -4.13 12.99 3.02
CA LEU A 257 -2.83 13.12 2.38
C LEU A 257 -2.92 13.50 0.89
N LEU A 258 -4.03 13.14 0.23
CA LEU A 258 -4.27 13.48 -1.17
C LEU A 258 -4.96 14.84 -1.35
N ASN A 259 -5.57 15.38 -0.32
CA ASN A 259 -6.25 16.68 -0.37
C ASN A 259 -5.23 17.82 -0.49
N GLU A 260 -5.26 18.52 -1.62
CA GLU A 260 -4.35 19.62 -1.90
C GLU A 260 -4.50 20.78 -0.90
N LYS A 261 -5.72 21.11 -0.47
CA LYS A 261 -5.98 22.21 0.47
C LYS A 261 -5.54 21.86 1.88
N ALA A 262 -5.80 20.62 2.33
CA ALA A 262 -5.51 20.18 3.70
C ALA A 262 -4.05 19.79 3.91
N ALA A 263 -3.39 19.27 2.88
CA ALA A 263 -2.04 18.70 2.95
C ALA A 263 -1.02 19.39 2.02
N SER A 264 -1.27 20.62 1.57
CA SER A 264 -0.39 21.35 0.64
C SER A 264 1.05 21.49 1.15
N PHE A 265 1.26 21.55 2.45
CA PHE A 265 2.59 21.67 3.08
C PHE A 265 3.08 20.38 3.73
N ILE A 266 2.47 19.23 3.35
CA ILE A 266 2.82 17.90 3.86
C ILE A 266 3.42 17.08 2.73
N THR A 267 4.73 16.80 2.82
CA THR A 267 5.45 15.90 1.93
C THR A 267 6.53 15.16 2.71
N GLY A 268 6.79 13.89 2.41
CA GLY A 268 7.77 13.04 3.07
C GLY A 268 7.26 12.37 4.36
N VAL A 269 5.98 12.51 4.72
CA VAL A 269 5.43 11.83 5.89
C VAL A 269 5.15 10.36 5.59
N VAL A 270 5.42 9.52 6.56
CA VAL A 270 4.95 8.12 6.60
C VAL A 270 4.01 8.02 7.79
N LEU A 271 2.70 7.94 7.54
CA LEU A 271 1.66 8.02 8.55
C LEU A 271 1.22 6.64 9.03
N PRO A 272 1.55 6.22 10.27
CA PRO A 272 1.02 4.98 10.83
C PRO A 272 -0.49 5.08 11.06
N VAL A 273 -1.21 4.01 10.65
CA VAL A 273 -2.62 3.78 10.96
C VAL A 273 -2.71 2.36 11.49
N ASP A 274 -2.39 2.15 12.76
CA ASP A 274 -2.05 0.84 13.31
C ASP A 274 -2.59 0.55 14.72
N GLY A 275 -3.47 1.39 15.24
CA GLY A 275 -4.02 1.24 16.58
C GLY A 275 -3.00 1.38 17.71
N GLY A 276 -1.86 2.04 17.42
CA GLY A 276 -0.77 2.27 18.37
C GLY A 276 0.29 1.17 18.39
N PHE A 277 0.20 0.18 17.48
CA PHE A 277 1.13 -0.97 17.47
C PHE A 277 2.60 -0.53 17.39
N SER A 278 2.95 0.36 16.47
CA SER A 278 4.35 0.81 16.29
C SER A 278 4.86 1.73 17.41
N ALA A 279 3.96 2.31 18.19
CA ALA A 279 4.29 3.19 19.32
C ALA A 279 4.44 2.43 20.65
N TYR A 280 3.98 1.16 20.72
CA TYR A 280 3.92 0.39 21.96
C TYR A 280 5.26 -0.26 22.29
N SER A 281 5.79 0.07 23.47
CA SER A 281 7.07 -0.49 23.96
C SER A 281 6.95 -1.85 24.65
N GLY A 282 5.72 -2.29 24.97
CA GLY A 282 5.48 -3.54 25.70
C GLY A 282 5.46 -3.38 27.23
N VAL A 283 5.66 -2.17 27.77
CA VAL A 283 5.65 -1.84 29.20
C VAL A 283 4.85 -0.60 29.47
#